data_2be4b96721d88222a8db9d9853c2fc98
#
_entry.id   2be4b96721d88222a8db9d9853c2fc98
#
_cell.length_a   1.000
_cell.length_b   1.000
_cell.length_c   1.000
_cell.angle_alpha   90.00
_cell.angle_beta   90.00
_cell.angle_gamma   90.00
#
_symmetry.space_group_name_H-M   'P 1'
#
loop_
_entity.id
_entity.type
_entity.pdbx_description
1 polymer ?
#
loop_
_entity_poly.entity_id
_entity_poly.type
_entity_poly.pdbx_seq_one_letter_code
_entity_poly.pdbx_strand_id
1 'polypeptide(L)'
;MDFIRVSRPVSLALLGGRGHYEAVVLAVMNAERSIWIATANLKELMVEDPRARPGRRRTTGGGEYRSVLQVFDELVGQGVEIRILHAGPPSRPFREELRRCAHLQAGGGRRGSFELRLCPRVHAKIVVIDGALAYLGSANWTGAGLGAKGEGRRNFEIGFLSRDDLLLDEAQAFFDAIWRGQPCAGCKLRDECPKPLG
;
A
#
# COMPACT_ATOMS: atom_id res chain seq x y z
N MET A 1 5.66 -7.95 -20.05
CA MET A 1 4.49 -7.21 -19.55
C MET A 1 4.30 -5.87 -20.28
N ASP A 2 4.68 -5.83 -21.54
CA ASP A 2 4.51 -4.60 -22.33
C ASP A 2 3.11 -4.59 -22.94
N PHE A 3 2.36 -3.51 -22.77
CA PHE A 3 1.04 -3.37 -23.33
C PHE A 3 0.68 -1.91 -23.62
N ILE A 4 -0.14 -1.70 -24.62
CA ILE A 4 -0.83 -0.43 -24.90
C ILE A 4 -2.31 -0.75 -25.01
N ARG A 5 -3.15 -0.06 -24.24
CA ARG A 5 -4.59 -0.20 -24.32
C ARG A 5 -5.19 0.86 -25.23
N VAL A 6 -6.32 0.53 -25.82
CA VAL A 6 -7.12 1.49 -26.61
C VAL A 6 -7.53 2.65 -25.69
N SER A 7 -7.38 3.86 -26.18
CA SER A 7 -7.77 5.09 -25.43
C SER A 7 -9.29 5.09 -25.20
N ARG A 8 -9.68 5.42 -23.98
CA ARG A 8 -11.08 5.57 -23.57
C ARG A 8 -11.23 6.63 -22.48
N PRO A 9 -12.40 7.23 -22.30
CA PRO A 9 -12.69 8.08 -21.15
C PRO A 9 -12.66 7.27 -19.85
N VAL A 10 -12.06 7.84 -18.80
CA VAL A 10 -12.03 7.29 -17.44
C VAL A 10 -12.28 8.41 -16.44
N SER A 11 -13.14 8.17 -15.45
CA SER A 11 -13.33 9.11 -14.36
C SER A 11 -12.17 9.01 -13.37
N LEU A 12 -11.44 10.12 -13.18
CA LEU A 12 -10.26 10.21 -12.33
C LEU A 12 -10.39 11.41 -11.39
N ALA A 13 -10.08 11.22 -10.11
CA ALA A 13 -9.82 12.33 -9.18
C ALA A 13 -8.31 12.56 -9.09
N LEU A 14 -7.86 13.78 -9.36
CA LEU A 14 -6.46 14.17 -9.25
C LEU A 14 -6.11 14.47 -7.81
N LEU A 15 -5.02 13.90 -7.30
CA LEU A 15 -4.53 14.08 -5.94
C LEU A 15 -3.16 14.76 -5.92
N GLY A 16 -2.94 15.60 -4.88
CA GLY A 16 -1.66 16.19 -4.57
C GLY A 16 -1.49 16.42 -3.07
N GLY A 17 -0.26 16.44 -2.59
CA GLY A 17 0.07 16.76 -1.20
C GLY A 17 -0.71 15.95 -0.15
N ARG A 18 -1.44 16.64 0.74
CA ARG A 18 -2.26 16.01 1.80
C ARG A 18 -3.43 15.19 1.24
N GLY A 19 -3.90 15.49 0.03
CA GLY A 19 -4.97 14.74 -0.62
C GLY A 19 -4.68 13.24 -0.76
N HIS A 20 -3.41 12.84 -0.88
CA HIS A 20 -3.03 11.42 -0.84
C HIS A 20 -3.39 10.76 0.51
N TYR A 21 -3.16 11.46 1.61
CA TYR A 21 -3.52 10.95 2.93
C TYR A 21 -5.04 10.83 3.08
N GLU A 22 -5.74 11.88 2.75
CA GLU A 22 -7.20 11.97 2.94
C GLU A 22 -7.99 11.02 2.04
N ALA A 23 -7.50 10.78 0.81
CA ALA A 23 -8.21 9.93 -0.13
C ALA A 23 -7.72 8.46 -0.14
N VAL A 24 -6.42 8.22 0.06
CA VAL A 24 -5.84 6.87 -0.04
C VAL A 24 -5.63 6.24 1.34
N VAL A 25 -4.94 6.94 2.25
CA VAL A 25 -4.61 6.36 3.56
C VAL A 25 -5.86 6.12 4.39
N LEU A 26 -6.79 7.09 4.41
CA LEU A 26 -8.05 6.92 5.14
C LEU A 26 -8.94 5.82 4.52
N ALA A 27 -8.93 5.65 3.19
CA ALA A 27 -9.65 4.55 2.55
C ALA A 27 -9.04 3.19 2.92
N VAL A 28 -7.70 3.08 2.94
CA VAL A 28 -6.99 1.87 3.38
C VAL A 28 -7.32 1.52 4.83
N MET A 29 -7.41 2.50 5.72
CA MET A 29 -7.77 2.26 7.13
C MET A 29 -9.21 1.75 7.32
N ASN A 30 -10.07 1.91 6.32
CA ASN A 30 -11.46 1.47 6.32
C ASN A 30 -11.73 0.31 5.35
N ALA A 31 -10.70 -0.38 4.90
CA ALA A 31 -10.85 -1.55 4.02
C ALA A 31 -11.60 -2.69 4.73
N GLU A 32 -12.46 -3.37 3.98
CA GLU A 32 -13.31 -4.45 4.49
C GLU A 32 -12.94 -5.84 3.95
N ARG A 33 -12.25 -5.91 2.80
CA ARG A 33 -11.94 -7.17 2.11
C ARG A 33 -10.48 -7.33 1.77
N SER A 34 -9.89 -6.33 1.09
CA SER A 34 -8.51 -6.48 0.61
C SER A 34 -7.79 -5.16 0.40
N ILE A 35 -6.47 -5.19 0.60
CA ILE A 35 -5.56 -4.07 0.31
C ILE A 35 -4.37 -4.63 -0.47
N TRP A 36 -4.19 -4.17 -1.72
CA TRP A 36 -3.04 -4.50 -2.54
C TRP A 36 -2.19 -3.26 -2.77
N ILE A 37 -0.93 -3.30 -2.40
CA ILE A 37 0.00 -2.17 -2.49
C ILE A 37 1.22 -2.56 -3.32
N ALA A 38 1.51 -1.81 -4.38
CA ALA A 38 2.81 -1.84 -5.04
C ALA A 38 3.56 -0.54 -4.79
N THR A 39 4.82 -0.61 -4.37
CA THR A 39 5.63 0.56 -4.05
C THR A 39 7.12 0.29 -4.20
N ALA A 40 7.91 1.24 -4.70
CA ALA A 40 9.36 1.08 -4.72
C ALA A 40 9.97 1.17 -3.30
N ASN A 41 9.47 2.12 -2.49
CA ASN A 41 9.93 2.35 -1.13
C ASN A 41 8.81 2.08 -0.13
N LEU A 42 9.10 1.24 0.85
CA LEU A 42 8.21 0.88 1.94
C LEU A 42 8.77 1.39 3.27
N LYS A 43 8.10 2.36 3.86
CA LYS A 43 8.52 2.96 5.14
C LYS A 43 7.37 3.00 6.12
N GLU A 44 7.74 3.10 7.40
CA GLU A 44 6.79 3.36 8.47
C GLU A 44 5.95 4.60 8.18
N LEU A 45 4.65 4.48 8.41
CA LEU A 45 3.65 5.50 8.19
C LEU A 45 2.81 5.65 9.46
N MET A 46 2.87 6.84 10.05
CA MET A 46 2.03 7.19 11.20
C MET A 46 0.71 7.77 10.70
N VAL A 47 -0.38 7.29 11.26
CA VAL A 47 -1.73 7.71 10.90
C VAL A 47 -2.47 8.30 12.11
N GLU A 48 -3.38 9.23 11.85
CA GLU A 48 -4.34 9.74 12.81
C GLU A 48 -5.54 8.79 12.82
N ASP A 49 -5.75 8.07 13.90
CA ASP A 49 -6.90 7.18 14.04
C ASP A 49 -7.85 7.69 15.13
N PRO A 50 -9.03 8.20 14.76
CA PRO A 50 -10.02 8.66 15.72
C PRO A 50 -10.64 7.54 16.55
N ARG A 51 -10.48 6.27 16.12
CA ARG A 51 -10.99 5.08 16.81
C ARG A 51 -10.03 4.55 17.89
N ALA A 52 -8.78 5.02 17.88
CA ALA A 52 -7.77 4.59 18.85
C ALA A 52 -8.16 5.00 20.27
N ARG A 53 -7.99 4.07 21.23
CA ARG A 53 -8.28 4.34 22.65
C ARG A 53 -7.34 5.42 23.21
N PRO A 54 -7.83 6.33 24.08
CA PRO A 54 -6.98 7.37 24.68
C PRO A 54 -5.84 6.77 25.48
N GLY A 55 -4.59 7.15 25.19
CA GLY A 55 -3.44 6.67 25.96
C GLY A 55 -2.08 7.09 25.44
N ARG A 56 -1.98 7.54 24.20
CA ARG A 56 -0.73 7.98 23.56
C ARG A 56 -0.93 9.31 22.82
N ARG A 57 0.12 9.98 22.45
CA ARG A 57 0.21 11.33 21.84
C ARG A 57 -1.06 11.79 21.09
N ARG A 58 -1.79 12.73 21.67
CA ARG A 58 -2.97 13.35 21.05
C ARG A 58 -2.59 14.27 19.90
N THR A 59 -3.39 14.27 18.83
CA THR A 59 -3.34 15.26 17.76
C THR A 59 -4.13 16.51 18.15
N THR A 60 -3.90 17.63 17.47
CA THR A 60 -4.72 18.86 17.59
C THR A 60 -6.18 18.63 17.22
N GLY A 61 -6.53 17.52 16.55
CA GLY A 61 -7.89 17.12 16.18
C GLY A 61 -8.53 16.04 17.07
N GLY A 62 -7.88 15.64 18.19
CA GLY A 62 -8.45 14.69 19.16
C GLY A 62 -8.19 13.20 18.87
N GLY A 63 -7.60 12.85 17.72
CA GLY A 63 -7.19 11.48 17.37
C GLY A 63 -5.82 11.10 17.96
N GLU A 64 -5.52 9.81 18.00
CA GLU A 64 -4.21 9.31 18.40
C GLU A 64 -3.35 8.99 17.17
N TYR A 65 -2.06 9.37 17.20
CA TYR A 65 -1.08 8.93 16.20
C TYR A 65 -0.62 7.51 16.51
N ARG A 66 -0.86 6.60 15.57
CA ARG A 66 -0.35 5.23 15.64
C ARG A 66 0.26 4.76 14.31
N SER A 67 0.98 3.67 14.34
CA SER A 67 1.50 3.03 13.14
C SER A 67 0.37 2.50 12.26
N VAL A 68 0.49 2.68 10.94
CA VAL A 68 -0.42 2.02 9.98
C VAL A 68 -0.36 0.50 10.09
N LEU A 69 0.77 -0.07 10.53
CA LEU A 69 0.88 -1.52 10.75
C LEU A 69 -0.01 -2.02 11.88
N GLN A 70 -0.27 -1.21 12.91
CA GLN A 70 -1.25 -1.55 13.95
C GLN A 70 -2.67 -1.58 13.39
N VAL A 71 -2.98 -0.67 12.45
CA VAL A 71 -4.26 -0.71 11.72
C VAL A 71 -4.33 -1.96 10.85
N PHE A 72 -3.27 -2.29 10.13
CA PHE A 72 -3.20 -3.51 9.33
C PHE A 72 -3.37 -4.76 10.19
N ASP A 73 -2.76 -4.80 11.37
CA ASP A 73 -2.89 -5.92 12.30
C ASP A 73 -4.36 -6.16 12.70
N GLU A 74 -5.08 -5.08 13.02
CA GLU A 74 -6.51 -5.14 13.32
C GLU A 74 -7.35 -5.58 12.11
N LEU A 75 -7.08 -5.03 10.92
CA LEU A 75 -7.79 -5.37 9.69
C LEU A 75 -7.58 -6.86 9.33
N VAL A 76 -6.37 -7.36 9.42
CA VAL A 76 -6.07 -8.79 9.19
C VAL A 76 -6.78 -9.67 10.24
N GLY A 77 -6.81 -9.25 11.49
CA GLY A 77 -7.59 -9.92 12.55
C GLY A 77 -9.09 -9.97 12.25
N GLN A 78 -9.62 -8.97 11.53
CA GLN A 78 -11.01 -8.89 11.07
C GLN A 78 -11.29 -9.65 9.77
N GLY A 79 -10.26 -10.14 9.07
CA GLY A 79 -10.41 -10.94 7.87
C GLY A 79 -9.97 -10.27 6.56
N VAL A 80 -9.36 -9.09 6.62
CA VAL A 80 -8.87 -8.38 5.44
C VAL A 80 -7.59 -9.05 4.90
N GLU A 81 -7.51 -9.22 3.58
CA GLU A 81 -6.31 -9.68 2.89
C GLU A 81 -5.42 -8.48 2.54
N ILE A 82 -4.15 -8.51 2.95
CA ILE A 82 -3.18 -7.45 2.63
C ILE A 82 -1.98 -8.03 1.89
N ARG A 83 -1.74 -7.54 0.66
CA ARG A 83 -0.60 -7.89 -0.17
C ARG A 83 0.24 -6.67 -0.49
N ILE A 84 1.53 -6.72 -0.23
CA ILE A 84 2.46 -5.63 -0.53
C ILE A 84 3.62 -6.10 -1.40
N LEU A 85 3.73 -5.55 -2.61
CA LEU A 85 4.91 -5.65 -3.48
C LEU A 85 5.84 -4.47 -3.21
N HIS A 86 7.11 -4.73 -2.95
CA HIS A 86 8.10 -3.67 -2.72
C HIS A 86 9.45 -3.97 -3.39
N ALA A 87 10.22 -2.91 -3.73
CA ALA A 87 11.46 -3.08 -4.48
C ALA A 87 12.70 -3.27 -3.60
N GLY A 88 12.75 -2.64 -2.45
CA GLY A 88 13.89 -2.70 -1.53
C GLY A 88 13.46 -3.08 -0.11
N PRO A 89 14.40 -3.32 0.80
CA PRO A 89 14.07 -3.68 2.17
C PRO A 89 13.23 -2.59 2.83
N PRO A 90 12.16 -2.95 3.55
CA PRO A 90 11.38 -2.00 4.32
C PRO A 90 12.25 -1.25 5.34
N SER A 91 11.90 -0.01 5.67
CA SER A 91 12.66 0.79 6.63
C SER A 91 12.80 0.08 7.99
N ARG A 92 13.85 0.42 8.74
CA ARG A 92 14.06 -0.16 10.07
C ARG A 92 12.85 0.04 11.00
N PRO A 93 12.24 1.24 11.12
CA PRO A 93 11.05 1.42 11.94
C PRO A 93 9.88 0.54 11.49
N PHE A 94 9.65 0.37 10.18
CA PHE A 94 8.63 -0.52 9.65
C PHE A 94 8.85 -1.97 10.13
N ARG A 95 10.09 -2.47 10.01
CA ARG A 95 10.41 -3.84 10.43
C ARG A 95 10.31 -4.06 11.94
N GLU A 96 10.63 -3.04 12.74
CA GLU A 96 10.52 -3.07 14.19
C GLU A 96 9.05 -3.10 14.63
N GLU A 97 8.20 -2.30 14.01
CA GLU A 97 6.77 -2.29 14.31
C GLU A 97 6.08 -3.56 13.82
N LEU A 98 6.41 -4.02 12.60
CA LEU A 98 5.89 -5.28 12.08
C LEU A 98 6.08 -6.46 13.05
N ARG A 99 7.25 -6.53 13.73
CA ARG A 99 7.50 -7.60 14.72
C ARG A 99 6.60 -7.53 15.97
N ARG A 100 5.91 -6.42 16.20
CA ARG A 100 4.99 -6.24 17.33
C ARG A 100 3.54 -6.58 16.98
N CYS A 101 3.25 -6.72 15.69
CA CYS A 101 1.92 -6.97 15.15
C CYS A 101 1.67 -8.48 15.05
N ALA A 102 0.87 -9.04 15.95
CA ALA A 102 0.71 -10.48 16.12
C ALA A 102 0.04 -11.16 14.91
N HIS A 103 -1.03 -10.54 14.36
CA HIS A 103 -1.73 -11.09 13.18
C HIS A 103 -0.87 -11.00 11.92
N LEU A 104 -0.07 -9.92 11.77
CA LEU A 104 0.84 -9.77 10.63
C LEU A 104 2.00 -10.77 10.69
N GLN A 105 2.49 -11.11 11.88
CA GLN A 105 3.56 -12.11 12.06
C GLN A 105 3.08 -13.55 11.79
N ALA A 106 1.85 -13.85 12.14
CA ALA A 106 1.27 -15.16 11.90
C ALA A 106 0.93 -15.41 10.41
N GLY A 107 1.20 -14.46 9.51
CA GLY A 107 0.79 -14.51 8.11
C GLY A 107 -0.72 -14.33 7.94
N GLY A 108 -1.40 -13.92 8.99
CA GLY A 108 -2.86 -13.75 9.06
C GLY A 108 -3.54 -14.70 10.02
N GLY A 109 -4.79 -14.40 10.34
CA GLY A 109 -5.67 -15.24 11.15
C GLY A 109 -6.44 -16.24 10.27
N ARG A 110 -7.45 -16.90 10.87
CA ARG A 110 -8.31 -17.86 10.15
C ARG A 110 -9.06 -17.27 8.93
N ARG A 111 -9.14 -15.96 8.78
CA ARG A 111 -9.91 -15.27 7.73
C ARG A 111 -9.13 -14.26 6.92
N GLY A 112 -8.13 -13.58 7.50
CA GLY A 112 -7.31 -12.56 6.81
C GLY A 112 -5.88 -13.03 6.57
N SER A 113 -5.14 -12.34 5.70
CA SER A 113 -3.75 -12.63 5.42
C SER A 113 -2.91 -11.35 5.26
N PHE A 114 -1.62 -11.45 5.58
CA PHE A 114 -0.65 -10.41 5.34
C PHE A 114 0.58 -10.99 4.66
N GLU A 115 0.89 -10.48 3.48
CA GLU A 115 2.04 -10.95 2.73
C GLU A 115 2.88 -9.78 2.18
N LEU A 116 4.19 -9.85 2.41
CA LEU A 116 5.19 -8.99 1.78
C LEU A 116 5.94 -9.77 0.72
N ARG A 117 6.05 -9.19 -0.49
CA ARG A 117 6.82 -9.78 -1.58
C ARG A 117 7.79 -8.78 -2.17
N LEU A 118 9.08 -9.11 -2.11
CA LEU A 118 10.13 -8.30 -2.69
C LEU A 118 10.28 -8.63 -4.18
N CYS A 119 10.27 -7.58 -5.01
CA CYS A 119 10.65 -7.64 -6.41
C CYS A 119 11.47 -6.39 -6.76
N PRO A 120 12.79 -6.49 -6.94
CA PRO A 120 13.68 -5.32 -7.16
C PRO A 120 13.30 -4.43 -8.35
N ARG A 121 12.51 -4.95 -9.29
CA ARG A 121 12.02 -4.20 -10.47
C ARG A 121 10.73 -3.44 -10.24
N VAL A 122 10.08 -3.58 -9.10
CA VAL A 122 8.85 -2.85 -8.81
C VAL A 122 9.14 -1.37 -8.63
N HIS A 123 8.60 -0.55 -9.53
CA HIS A 123 8.65 0.90 -9.42
C HIS A 123 7.24 1.54 -9.52
N ALA A 124 6.22 0.73 -9.74
CA ALA A 124 4.81 1.15 -9.69
C ALA A 124 4.43 1.63 -8.29
N LYS A 125 3.55 2.62 -8.21
CA LYS A 125 2.88 3.06 -6.98
C LYS A 125 1.39 2.91 -7.22
N ILE A 126 0.90 1.77 -6.78
CA ILE A 126 -0.49 1.34 -6.95
C ILE A 126 -1.03 0.97 -5.58
N VAL A 127 -2.24 1.40 -5.28
CA VAL A 127 -3.01 0.88 -4.14
C VAL A 127 -4.40 0.51 -4.65
N VAL A 128 -4.79 -0.75 -4.47
CA VAL A 128 -6.15 -1.21 -4.74
C VAL A 128 -6.81 -1.60 -3.43
N ILE A 129 -8.00 -1.09 -3.18
CA ILE A 129 -8.74 -1.28 -1.94
C ILE A 129 -10.07 -1.94 -2.27
N ASP A 130 -10.34 -3.10 -1.67
CA ASP A 130 -11.57 -3.88 -1.78
C ASP A 130 -11.99 -4.25 -3.21
N GLY A 131 -11.07 -4.15 -4.18
CA GLY A 131 -11.39 -4.27 -5.60
C GLY A 131 -12.32 -3.17 -6.12
N ALA A 132 -12.50 -2.06 -5.40
CA ALA A 132 -13.48 -1.02 -5.68
C ALA A 132 -12.89 0.39 -5.82
N LEU A 133 -11.62 0.57 -5.42
CA LEU A 133 -10.92 1.84 -5.50
C LEU A 133 -9.47 1.59 -5.88
N ALA A 134 -8.97 2.25 -6.92
CA ALA A 134 -7.59 2.22 -7.34
C ALA A 134 -6.92 3.59 -7.23
N TYR A 135 -5.75 3.62 -6.63
CA TYR A 135 -4.80 4.73 -6.70
C TYR A 135 -3.63 4.36 -7.61
N LEU A 136 -3.27 5.28 -8.50
CA LEU A 136 -2.05 5.20 -9.32
C LEU A 136 -1.35 6.56 -9.26
N GLY A 137 -0.03 6.59 -9.06
CA GLY A 137 0.67 7.87 -8.99
C GLY A 137 2.16 7.75 -8.75
N SER A 138 2.75 8.84 -8.28
CA SER A 138 4.18 8.92 -7.96
C SER A 138 4.49 8.58 -6.50
N ALA A 139 3.52 8.68 -5.57
CA ALA A 139 3.73 8.56 -4.15
C ALA A 139 4.06 7.13 -3.70
N ASN A 140 5.26 6.93 -3.19
CA ASN A 140 5.62 5.70 -2.51
C ASN A 140 4.86 5.54 -1.17
N TRP A 141 4.76 4.31 -0.66
CA TRP A 141 4.18 4.01 0.65
C TRP A 141 5.10 4.50 1.78
N THR A 142 5.08 5.79 1.98
CA THR A 142 5.88 6.52 2.98
C THR A 142 5.09 7.69 3.53
N GLY A 143 5.38 8.11 4.77
CA GLY A 143 4.69 9.26 5.36
C GLY A 143 4.92 10.58 4.63
N ALA A 144 6.05 10.75 3.92
CA ALA A 144 6.31 11.93 3.10
C ALA A 144 5.58 11.85 1.76
N GLY A 145 5.56 10.67 1.12
CA GLY A 145 4.87 10.45 -0.17
C GLY A 145 3.36 10.55 -0.03
N LEU A 146 2.78 9.85 0.93
CA LEU A 146 1.32 9.82 1.13
C LEU A 146 0.78 10.98 1.98
N GLY A 147 1.49 12.10 2.09
CA GLY A 147 0.96 13.31 2.71
C GLY A 147 0.73 13.27 4.22
N ALA A 148 1.19 12.24 4.94
CA ALA A 148 1.02 12.10 6.38
C ALA A 148 1.90 13.05 7.20
N LYS A 149 2.96 13.59 6.60
CA LYS A 149 3.86 14.55 7.26
C LYS A 149 3.34 15.98 7.15
N GLY A 150 3.83 16.86 8.04
CA GLY A 150 3.57 18.30 7.95
C GLY A 150 4.07 18.89 6.62
N GLU A 151 3.50 20.01 6.19
CA GLU A 151 3.65 20.59 4.85
C GLU A 151 5.11 20.70 4.38
N GLY A 152 6.01 21.25 5.17
CA GLY A 152 7.43 21.40 4.82
C GLY A 152 8.23 20.09 4.79
N ARG A 153 7.61 18.93 5.03
CA ARG A 153 8.25 17.61 5.03
C ARG A 153 7.56 16.60 4.13
N ARG A 154 6.56 17.03 3.35
CA ARG A 154 5.90 16.22 2.32
C ARG A 154 6.68 16.31 1.02
N ASN A 155 6.70 15.21 0.27
CA ASN A 155 7.15 15.24 -1.12
C ASN A 155 6.13 15.95 -2.00
N PHE A 156 6.58 16.50 -3.12
CA PHE A 156 5.69 16.90 -4.21
C PHE A 156 5.32 15.66 -5.02
N GLU A 157 4.14 15.16 -4.79
CA GLU A 157 3.61 13.95 -5.44
C GLU A 157 2.31 14.29 -6.16
N ILE A 158 2.05 13.54 -7.23
CA ILE A 158 0.81 13.60 -7.99
C ILE A 158 0.26 12.19 -8.17
N GLY A 159 -1.05 12.03 -8.15
CA GLY A 159 -1.69 10.74 -8.36
C GLY A 159 -3.13 10.87 -8.76
N PHE A 160 -3.69 9.76 -9.16
CA PHE A 160 -5.08 9.63 -9.58
C PHE A 160 -5.77 8.56 -8.75
N LEU A 161 -7.03 8.83 -8.44
CA LEU A 161 -7.93 7.89 -7.79
C LEU A 161 -9.08 7.60 -8.74
N SER A 162 -9.47 6.33 -8.87
CA SER A 162 -10.55 5.90 -9.73
C SER A 162 -11.36 4.74 -9.13
N ARG A 163 -12.63 4.68 -9.53
CA ARG A 163 -13.54 3.55 -9.28
C ARG A 163 -13.99 2.89 -10.59
N ASP A 164 -13.30 3.16 -11.68
CA ASP A 164 -13.59 2.58 -12.99
C ASP A 164 -13.20 1.09 -12.99
N ASP A 165 -14.16 0.22 -13.23
CA ASP A 165 -14.00 -1.23 -13.13
C ASP A 165 -12.88 -1.78 -14.02
N LEU A 166 -12.79 -1.30 -15.27
CA LEU A 166 -11.78 -1.77 -16.20
C LEU A 166 -10.36 -1.31 -15.79
N LEU A 167 -10.22 -0.08 -15.26
CA LEU A 167 -8.95 0.39 -14.73
C LEU A 167 -8.53 -0.40 -13.48
N LEU A 168 -9.50 -0.75 -12.63
CA LEU A 168 -9.29 -1.62 -11.46
C LEU A 168 -8.80 -2.99 -11.89
N ASP A 169 -9.48 -3.64 -12.85
CA ASP A 169 -9.08 -4.94 -13.37
C ASP A 169 -7.68 -4.92 -13.98
N GLU A 170 -7.33 -3.89 -14.74
CA GLU A 170 -6.00 -3.73 -15.33
C GLU A 170 -4.92 -3.50 -14.27
N ALA A 171 -5.19 -2.68 -13.25
CA ALA A 171 -4.27 -2.45 -12.13
C ALA A 171 -4.03 -3.73 -11.32
N GLN A 172 -5.10 -4.49 -11.06
CA GLN A 172 -5.02 -5.78 -10.36
C GLN A 172 -4.31 -6.84 -11.21
N ALA A 173 -4.59 -6.93 -12.51
CA ALA A 173 -3.91 -7.86 -13.41
C ALA A 173 -2.41 -7.56 -13.50
N PHE A 174 -2.02 -6.29 -13.56
CA PHE A 174 -0.62 -5.88 -13.54
C PHE A 174 0.06 -6.28 -12.22
N PHE A 175 -0.58 -5.99 -11.10
CA PHE A 175 -0.07 -6.37 -9.76
C PHE A 175 0.08 -7.89 -9.66
N ASP A 176 -0.98 -8.64 -10.02
CA ASP A 176 -1.03 -10.09 -9.86
C ASP A 176 -0.02 -10.82 -10.76
N ALA A 177 0.23 -10.31 -11.97
CA ALA A 177 1.26 -10.85 -12.85
C ALA A 177 2.66 -10.80 -12.19
N ILE A 178 2.99 -9.71 -11.51
CA ILE A 178 4.25 -9.58 -10.76
C ILE A 178 4.19 -10.46 -9.49
N TRP A 179 3.05 -10.43 -8.80
CA TRP A 179 2.83 -11.21 -7.60
C TRP A 179 3.01 -12.71 -7.82
N ARG A 180 2.53 -13.23 -8.92
CA ARG A 180 2.68 -14.65 -9.33
C ARG A 180 4.03 -14.97 -9.98
N GLY A 181 4.90 -13.98 -10.17
CA GLY A 181 6.22 -14.19 -10.72
C GLY A 181 6.25 -14.44 -12.23
N GLN A 182 5.19 -14.09 -12.98
CA GLN A 182 5.16 -14.28 -14.43
C GLN A 182 6.40 -13.71 -15.16
N PRO A 183 6.95 -12.51 -14.78
CA PRO A 183 8.15 -11.98 -15.43
C PRO A 183 9.46 -12.53 -14.86
N CYS A 184 9.45 -13.48 -13.93
CA CYS A 184 10.65 -13.94 -13.25
C CYS A 184 11.54 -14.83 -14.13
N ALA A 185 10.97 -15.66 -15.01
CA ALA A 185 11.73 -16.56 -15.88
C ALA A 185 12.75 -15.83 -16.78
N GLY A 186 12.39 -14.65 -17.31
CA GLY A 186 13.27 -13.81 -18.15
C GLY A 186 13.90 -12.63 -17.40
N CYS A 187 13.90 -12.62 -16.07
CA CYS A 187 14.38 -11.49 -15.28
C CYS A 187 15.91 -11.48 -15.19
N LYS A 188 16.55 -10.40 -15.65
CA LYS A 188 18.02 -10.23 -15.55
C LYS A 188 18.52 -10.04 -14.11
N LEU A 189 17.64 -9.71 -13.17
CA LEU A 189 17.95 -9.59 -11.72
C LEU A 189 17.59 -10.87 -10.95
N ARG A 190 17.37 -11.99 -11.64
CA ARG A 190 16.95 -13.25 -10.99
C ARG A 190 17.96 -13.71 -9.94
N ASP A 191 19.25 -13.61 -10.25
CA ASP A 191 20.34 -14.05 -9.37
C ASP A 191 20.53 -13.13 -8.15
N GLU A 192 20.13 -11.86 -8.26
CA GLU A 192 20.16 -10.88 -7.17
C GLU A 192 18.86 -10.86 -6.36
N CYS A 193 17.81 -11.47 -6.89
CA CYS A 193 16.49 -11.48 -6.24
C CYS A 193 16.48 -12.51 -5.11
N PRO A 194 16.20 -12.12 -3.86
CA PRO A 194 16.21 -13.05 -2.73
C PRO A 194 15.11 -14.12 -2.79
N LYS A 195 14.08 -13.91 -3.61
CA LYS A 195 12.97 -14.86 -3.81
C LYS A 195 12.48 -14.83 -5.26
N PRO A 196 13.26 -15.28 -6.23
CA PRO A 196 12.75 -15.42 -7.59
C PRO A 196 11.64 -16.47 -7.61
N LEU A 197 10.53 -16.16 -8.27
CA LEU A 197 9.41 -17.06 -8.47
C LEU A 197 9.51 -17.73 -9.83
N GLY A 198 9.06 -18.97 -9.96
CA GLY A 198 9.05 -19.74 -11.20
C GLY A 198 10.29 -20.60 -11.42
#